data_7ff6fad126ff10a66c369a2c70e59309
#
_entry.id   7ff6fad126ff10a66c369a2c70e59309
#
_cell.length_a   1.000
_cell.length_b   1.000
_cell.length_c   1.000
_cell.angle_alpha   90.00
_cell.angle_beta   90.00
_cell.angle_gamma   90.00
#
_symmetry.space_group_name_H-M   'P 1'
#
loop_
_entity.id
_entity.type
_entity.pdbx_description
1 polymer ?
#
loop_
_entity_poly.entity_id
_entity_poly.type
_entity_poly.pdbx_seq_one_letter_code
_entity_poly.pdbx_strand_id
1 'polypeptide(L)'
;MRGNRIERTGSDGIIVANCISPLIDSNIYFDAGALGTLEDTQLIAGIWVCATRDALIQRNEVARTRMFENDGTAFDTDWGTAGTTVFQYNYSHDNEGGFWLDCMKLNHNRDCEKTILRYNISMRDGRGIAVYDQGILTEWYGNLFFHEKPIQICCFDEGENFHFDHNVFCIPQETDWQKARYEENIVNDSQWLELIQYKTQNPNWRDHVTEKLCKFVGVTR
;
A
#
# COMPACT_ATOMS: atom_id res chain seq x y z
N MET A 1 -6.02 6.30 15.89
CA MET A 1 -6.68 4.98 16.01
C MET A 1 -5.59 3.92 16.15
N ARG A 2 -5.68 2.99 17.14
CA ARG A 2 -4.60 2.05 17.41
C ARG A 2 -5.10 0.71 17.97
N GLY A 3 -4.50 -0.40 17.50
CA GLY A 3 -4.66 -1.75 18.05
C GLY A 3 -6.05 -2.35 17.90
N ASN A 4 -6.80 -1.93 16.88
CA ASN A 4 -8.13 -2.47 16.62
C ASN A 4 -8.03 -3.70 15.71
N ARG A 5 -8.99 -4.62 15.89
CA ARG A 5 -9.25 -5.71 14.95
C ARG A 5 -10.65 -5.54 14.39
N ILE A 6 -10.77 -5.41 13.09
CA ILE A 6 -12.01 -5.20 12.35
C ILE A 6 -12.09 -6.26 11.25
N GLU A 7 -13.21 -6.91 11.13
CA GLU A 7 -13.42 -7.95 10.13
C GLU A 7 -14.83 -7.90 9.55
N ARG A 8 -14.93 -8.23 8.27
CA ARG A 8 -16.20 -8.46 7.57
C ARG A 8 -17.13 -7.26 7.61
N THR A 9 -16.68 -6.15 7.06
CA THR A 9 -17.53 -4.97 6.87
C THR A 9 -18.36 -5.07 5.59
N GLY A 10 -19.41 -4.27 5.51
CA GLY A 10 -20.21 -4.14 4.28
C GLY A 10 -19.55 -3.27 3.21
N SER A 11 -18.64 -2.38 3.63
CA SER A 11 -17.92 -1.43 2.76
C SER A 11 -16.49 -1.29 3.28
N ASP A 12 -15.99 -0.05 3.38
CA ASP A 12 -14.66 0.29 3.86
C ASP A 12 -14.31 -0.22 5.25
N GLY A 13 -13.01 -0.22 5.52
CA GLY A 13 -12.48 -0.54 6.83
C GLY A 13 -12.36 0.66 7.74
N ILE A 14 -11.24 1.34 7.69
CA ILE A 14 -10.93 2.49 8.53
C ILE A 14 -10.83 3.73 7.64
N ILE A 15 -11.74 4.66 7.86
CA ILE A 15 -11.73 5.99 7.23
C ILE A 15 -11.31 7.02 8.25
N VAL A 16 -10.29 7.83 7.93
CA VAL A 16 -9.89 8.96 8.77
C VAL A 16 -9.95 10.24 7.96
N ALA A 17 -10.80 11.16 8.39
CA ALA A 17 -11.05 12.40 7.68
C ALA A 17 -10.96 13.63 8.58
N ASN A 18 -10.60 14.78 8.00
CA ASN A 18 -10.58 16.08 8.65
C ASN A 18 -9.71 16.12 9.93
N CYS A 19 -8.52 15.51 9.89
CA CYS A 19 -7.62 15.43 11.03
C CYS A 19 -6.25 16.03 10.72
N ILE A 20 -5.60 16.57 11.74
CA ILE A 20 -4.20 17.00 11.68
C ILE A 20 -3.35 15.97 12.42
N SER A 21 -2.29 15.52 11.78
CA SER A 21 -1.34 14.51 12.26
C SER A 21 -2.01 13.24 12.84
N PRO A 22 -2.99 12.64 12.12
CA PRO A 22 -3.62 11.43 12.61
C PRO A 22 -2.61 10.28 12.60
N LEU A 23 -2.70 9.45 13.67
CA LEU A 23 -1.95 8.21 13.78
C LEU A 23 -2.89 7.02 13.66
N ILE A 24 -2.69 6.20 12.60
CA ILE A 24 -3.36 4.93 12.37
C ILE A 24 -2.32 3.82 12.54
N ASP A 25 -2.36 3.12 13.67
CA ASP A 25 -1.24 2.30 14.12
C ASP A 25 -1.67 0.92 14.63
N SER A 26 -1.01 -0.13 14.17
CA SER A 26 -1.17 -1.51 14.66
C SER A 26 -2.61 -2.03 14.60
N ASN A 27 -3.37 -1.65 13.58
CA ASN A 27 -4.70 -2.18 13.35
C ASN A 27 -4.63 -3.40 12.43
N ILE A 28 -5.56 -4.33 12.61
CA ILE A 28 -5.77 -5.49 11.75
C ILE A 28 -7.14 -5.33 11.10
N TYR A 29 -7.17 -5.37 9.77
CA TYR A 29 -8.39 -5.24 9.02
C TYR A 29 -8.51 -6.30 7.93
N PHE A 30 -9.58 -7.09 7.97
CA PHE A 30 -9.83 -8.16 7.02
C PHE A 30 -11.25 -8.11 6.45
N ASP A 31 -11.35 -8.54 5.18
CA ASP A 31 -12.61 -8.80 4.51
C ASP A 31 -13.49 -7.53 4.34
N ALA A 32 -12.91 -6.46 3.78
CA ALA A 32 -13.65 -5.28 3.34
C ALA A 32 -14.66 -5.66 2.25
N GLY A 33 -15.88 -5.14 2.33
CA GLY A 33 -16.92 -5.41 1.36
C GLY A 33 -17.52 -6.82 1.44
N ALA A 34 -17.18 -7.63 2.45
CA ALA A 34 -17.62 -9.03 2.55
C ALA A 34 -19.12 -9.18 2.81
N LEU A 35 -19.75 -8.20 3.42
CA LEU A 35 -21.18 -8.24 3.79
C LEU A 35 -22.07 -7.37 2.90
N GLY A 36 -21.46 -6.52 2.06
CA GLY A 36 -22.18 -5.66 1.14
C GLY A 36 -22.70 -6.41 -0.08
N THR A 37 -23.83 -5.99 -0.62
CA THR A 37 -24.16 -6.30 -2.01
C THR A 37 -23.34 -5.35 -2.89
N LEU A 38 -22.76 -5.83 -3.97
CA LEU A 38 -21.93 -5.02 -4.87
C LEU A 38 -22.70 -3.83 -5.48
N GLU A 39 -24.03 -3.84 -5.41
CA GLU A 39 -24.89 -2.75 -5.88
C GLU A 39 -24.91 -1.55 -4.93
N ASP A 40 -24.60 -1.75 -3.65
CA ASP A 40 -24.69 -0.72 -2.63
C ASP A 40 -23.30 -0.17 -2.20
N THR A 41 -22.20 -0.77 -2.65
CA THR A 41 -20.85 -0.45 -2.20
C THR A 41 -19.92 -0.21 -3.38
N GLN A 42 -19.91 1.00 -3.90
CA GLN A 42 -19.21 1.30 -5.14
C GLN A 42 -17.71 1.52 -4.98
N LEU A 43 -17.24 1.91 -3.82
CA LEU A 43 -15.84 2.25 -3.57
C LEU A 43 -15.42 1.64 -2.23
N ILE A 44 -14.44 0.76 -2.23
CA ILE A 44 -14.02 0.01 -1.04
C ILE A 44 -12.50 0.04 -0.91
N ALA A 45 -12.01 0.60 0.17
CA ALA A 45 -10.61 0.47 0.55
C ALA A 45 -10.46 -0.07 1.99
N GLY A 46 -9.32 -0.64 2.29
CA GLY A 46 -9.06 -1.19 3.62
C GLY A 46 -8.89 -0.10 4.67
N ILE A 47 -7.85 0.69 4.57
CA ILE A 47 -7.56 1.83 5.45
C ILE A 47 -7.19 3.03 4.59
N TRP A 48 -7.93 4.13 4.72
CA TRP A 48 -7.68 5.31 3.93
C TRP A 48 -7.88 6.64 4.66
N VAL A 49 -7.30 7.68 4.10
CA VAL A 49 -7.30 9.02 4.65
C VAL A 49 -7.77 10.04 3.63
N CYS A 50 -8.62 10.99 4.05
CA CYS A 50 -8.99 12.14 3.24
C CYS A 50 -9.07 13.42 4.08
N ALA A 51 -8.82 14.56 3.46
CA ALA A 51 -8.80 15.86 4.14
C ALA A 51 -7.95 15.85 5.44
N THR A 52 -6.86 15.09 5.45
CA THR A 52 -5.92 15.01 6.58
C THR A 52 -4.65 15.79 6.27
N ARG A 53 -3.95 16.23 7.32
CA ARG A 53 -2.61 16.82 7.19
C ARG A 53 -1.61 15.99 7.98
N ASP A 54 -0.45 15.69 7.38
CA ASP A 54 0.68 14.98 8.01
C ASP A 54 0.27 13.64 8.67
N ALA A 55 -0.47 12.82 7.93
CA ALA A 55 -0.97 11.54 8.42
C ALA A 55 0.14 10.48 8.50
N LEU A 56 0.11 9.65 9.57
CA LEU A 56 0.99 8.50 9.73
C LEU A 56 0.19 7.20 9.85
N ILE A 57 0.34 6.33 8.85
CA ILE A 57 -0.32 5.03 8.76
C ILE A 57 0.77 3.96 8.89
N GLN A 58 0.80 3.24 10.02
CA GLN A 58 1.89 2.31 10.28
C GLN A 58 1.50 1.03 11.00
N ARG A 59 2.27 -0.05 10.75
CA ARG A 59 2.14 -1.36 11.40
C ARG A 59 0.74 -1.98 11.30
N ASN A 60 -0.04 -1.55 10.32
CA ASN A 60 -1.34 -2.12 10.07
C ASN A 60 -1.23 -3.37 9.20
N GLU A 61 -2.17 -4.26 9.35
CA GLU A 61 -2.36 -5.41 8.47
C GLU A 61 -3.72 -5.32 7.79
N VAL A 62 -3.73 -5.37 6.45
CA VAL A 62 -4.96 -5.30 5.64
C VAL A 62 -4.98 -6.45 4.66
N ALA A 63 -6.07 -7.19 4.63
CA ALA A 63 -6.21 -8.30 3.71
C ALA A 63 -7.64 -8.55 3.23
N ARG A 64 -7.74 -9.10 2.02
CA ARG A 64 -8.97 -9.58 1.39
C ARG A 64 -10.02 -8.47 1.23
N THR A 65 -9.55 -7.28 0.87
CA THR A 65 -10.42 -6.20 0.42
C THR A 65 -10.97 -6.58 -0.95
N ARG A 66 -12.28 -6.53 -1.11
CA ARG A 66 -12.93 -6.79 -2.39
C ARG A 66 -12.79 -5.61 -3.33
N MET A 67 -12.62 -5.90 -4.60
CA MET A 67 -12.60 -4.89 -5.65
C MET A 67 -14.00 -4.71 -6.24
N PHE A 68 -14.45 -3.46 -6.25
CA PHE A 68 -15.58 -3.03 -7.05
C PHE A 68 -15.15 -1.82 -7.89
N GLU A 69 -15.46 -1.83 -9.18
CA GLU A 69 -14.95 -0.87 -10.15
C GLU A 69 -13.41 -0.76 -10.10
N ASN A 70 -12.89 0.37 -9.65
CA ASN A 70 -11.46 0.67 -9.62
C ASN A 70 -10.86 0.74 -8.23
N ASP A 71 -11.62 0.42 -7.19
CA ASP A 71 -11.14 0.36 -5.81
C ASP A 71 -10.73 -1.06 -5.37
N GLY A 72 -10.75 -1.34 -4.07
CA GLY A 72 -10.39 -2.63 -3.51
C GLY A 72 -8.94 -2.71 -3.05
N THR A 73 -8.28 -1.56 -2.88
CA THR A 73 -6.90 -1.49 -2.38
C THR A 73 -6.82 -1.71 -0.87
N ALA A 74 -5.65 -2.12 -0.41
CA ALA A 74 -5.38 -2.20 1.03
C ALA A 74 -5.38 -0.83 1.68
N PHE A 75 -4.73 0.12 1.03
CA PHE A 75 -4.52 1.49 1.52
C PHE A 75 -4.91 2.50 0.46
N ASP A 76 -5.30 3.69 0.91
CA ASP A 76 -5.71 4.75 0.01
C ASP A 76 -5.44 6.14 0.59
N THR A 77 -5.19 7.09 -0.30
CA THR A 77 -5.02 8.52 -0.01
C THR A 77 -5.95 9.32 -0.90
N ASP A 78 -6.95 9.92 -0.29
CA ASP A 78 -8.00 10.65 -1.00
C ASP A 78 -7.82 12.17 -0.93
N TRP A 79 -8.70 12.87 -1.62
CA TRP A 79 -8.69 14.33 -1.79
C TRP A 79 -8.59 15.11 -0.47
N GLY A 80 -8.03 16.31 -0.57
CA GLY A 80 -7.88 17.24 0.56
C GLY A 80 -6.81 16.84 1.56
N THR A 81 -6.02 15.80 1.28
CA THR A 81 -4.85 15.44 2.06
C THR A 81 -3.75 16.48 1.85
N ALA A 82 -3.04 16.87 2.90
CA ALA A 82 -2.07 17.96 2.88
C ALA A 82 -0.78 17.58 3.64
N GLY A 83 0.30 18.33 3.40
CA GLY A 83 1.62 18.08 3.98
C GLY A 83 2.21 16.75 3.49
N THR A 84 2.80 15.97 4.39
CA THR A 84 3.39 14.68 4.06
C THR A 84 2.63 13.53 4.69
N THR A 85 2.02 12.67 3.86
CA THR A 85 1.39 11.43 4.33
C THR A 85 2.38 10.29 4.26
N VAL A 86 2.48 9.48 5.32
CA VAL A 86 3.44 8.37 5.41
C VAL A 86 2.73 7.05 5.68
N PHE A 87 2.95 6.06 4.80
CA PHE A 87 2.61 4.66 5.01
C PHE A 87 3.88 3.87 5.27
N GLN A 88 4.03 3.30 6.49
CA GLN A 88 5.23 2.56 6.82
C GLN A 88 4.98 1.31 7.67
N TYR A 89 5.80 0.28 7.48
CA TYR A 89 5.74 -0.97 8.24
C TYR A 89 4.38 -1.68 8.16
N ASN A 90 3.58 -1.38 7.15
CA ASN A 90 2.30 -2.03 6.97
C ASN A 90 2.48 -3.36 6.23
N TYR A 91 1.55 -4.25 6.45
CA TYR A 91 1.44 -5.52 5.74
C TYR A 91 0.11 -5.60 5.01
N SER A 92 0.19 -5.74 3.70
CA SER A 92 -0.95 -5.90 2.79
C SER A 92 -0.88 -7.27 2.14
N HIS A 93 -2.01 -7.98 2.04
CA HIS A 93 -2.01 -9.24 1.32
C HIS A 93 -3.39 -9.67 0.85
N ASP A 94 -3.40 -10.33 -0.30
CA ASP A 94 -4.59 -10.96 -0.87
C ASP A 94 -5.75 -9.97 -1.13
N ASN A 95 -5.47 -8.69 -1.37
CA ASN A 95 -6.46 -7.68 -1.71
C ASN A 95 -6.73 -7.69 -3.22
N GLU A 96 -7.98 -7.57 -3.64
CA GLU A 96 -8.34 -7.67 -5.06
C GLU A 96 -7.90 -6.45 -5.86
N GLY A 97 -7.98 -5.25 -5.29
CA GLY A 97 -7.71 -3.98 -5.97
C GLY A 97 -6.25 -3.53 -5.95
N GLY A 98 -5.40 -4.13 -5.14
CA GLY A 98 -3.99 -3.79 -5.07
C GLY A 98 -3.51 -3.29 -3.71
N PHE A 99 -2.28 -2.74 -3.71
CA PHE A 99 -1.64 -2.30 -2.47
C PHE A 99 -2.08 -0.90 -2.05
N TRP A 100 -1.96 0.08 -2.93
CA TRP A 100 -2.23 1.49 -2.59
C TRP A 100 -2.87 2.25 -3.75
N LEU A 101 -3.83 3.11 -3.42
CA LEU A 101 -4.55 3.97 -4.35
C LEU A 101 -4.32 5.44 -4.01
N ASP A 102 -4.31 6.29 -5.03
CA ASP A 102 -4.30 7.75 -4.92
C ASP A 102 -5.44 8.37 -5.70
N CYS A 103 -6.35 9.05 -5.01
CA CYS A 103 -7.46 9.79 -5.59
C CYS A 103 -7.37 11.30 -5.35
N MET A 104 -6.19 11.86 -5.30
CA MET A 104 -5.95 13.25 -4.85
C MET A 104 -6.48 14.34 -5.79
N LYS A 105 -6.64 14.07 -7.08
CA LYS A 105 -6.95 15.10 -8.10
C LYS A 105 -8.36 15.64 -8.07
N LEU A 106 -9.29 14.94 -7.49
CA LEU A 106 -10.73 15.25 -7.62
C LEU A 106 -11.13 16.63 -7.09
N ASN A 107 -10.30 17.30 -6.27
CA ASN A 107 -10.68 18.57 -5.63
C ASN A 107 -9.68 19.72 -5.73
N HIS A 108 -8.73 19.69 -6.63
CA HIS A 108 -7.83 20.83 -6.89
C HIS A 108 -7.10 21.43 -5.68
N ASN A 109 -7.24 20.89 -4.49
CA ASN A 109 -6.60 21.41 -3.29
C ASN A 109 -5.25 20.70 -3.14
N ARG A 110 -4.21 21.34 -3.67
CA ARG A 110 -2.86 20.77 -3.84
C ARG A 110 -1.93 21.08 -2.67
N ASP A 111 -2.43 21.00 -1.46
CA ASP A 111 -1.59 21.23 -0.29
C ASP A 111 -0.79 19.97 0.11
N CYS A 112 -1.01 18.82 -0.54
CA CYS A 112 -0.18 17.64 -0.35
C CYS A 112 1.17 17.85 -1.05
N GLU A 113 2.24 17.84 -0.27
CA GLU A 113 3.59 17.95 -0.78
C GLU A 113 4.04 16.60 -1.35
N LYS A 114 3.78 15.51 -0.61
CA LYS A 114 4.11 14.17 -1.04
C LYS A 114 3.46 13.06 -0.19
N THR A 115 3.39 11.87 -0.77
CA THR A 115 3.13 10.63 -0.05
C THR A 115 4.40 9.77 -0.02
N ILE A 116 4.74 9.23 1.14
CA ILE A 116 5.88 8.34 1.34
C ILE A 116 5.38 6.94 1.70
N LEU A 117 5.78 5.95 0.91
CA LEU A 117 5.49 4.54 1.16
C LEU A 117 6.81 3.81 1.41
N ARG A 118 7.05 3.41 2.67
CA ARG A 118 8.33 2.81 3.04
C ARG A 118 8.21 1.63 4.00
N TYR A 119 9.10 0.66 3.84
CA TYR A 119 9.19 -0.53 4.72
C TYR A 119 7.89 -1.31 4.83
N ASN A 120 7.05 -1.23 3.80
CA ASN A 120 5.83 -2.00 3.72
C ASN A 120 6.09 -3.35 3.04
N ILE A 121 5.20 -4.29 3.31
CA ILE A 121 5.19 -5.59 2.66
C ILE A 121 3.85 -5.76 1.96
N SER A 122 3.86 -5.98 0.65
CA SER A 122 2.68 -6.33 -0.15
C SER A 122 2.85 -7.74 -0.71
N MET A 123 1.87 -8.61 -0.47
CA MET A 123 1.94 -10.00 -0.91
C MET A 123 0.63 -10.44 -1.55
N ARG A 124 0.71 -10.89 -2.82
CA ARG A 124 -0.43 -11.41 -3.57
C ARG A 124 -1.63 -10.45 -3.61
N ASP A 125 -1.38 -9.17 -3.48
CA ASP A 125 -2.37 -8.16 -3.82
C ASP A 125 -2.66 -8.21 -5.32
N GLY A 126 -3.87 -7.91 -5.72
CA GLY A 126 -4.35 -8.21 -7.06
C GLY A 126 -3.82 -7.29 -8.15
N ARG A 127 -4.64 -6.36 -8.60
CA ARG A 127 -4.47 -5.55 -9.81
C ARG A 127 -3.11 -4.86 -9.95
N GLY A 128 -2.60 -4.25 -8.89
CA GLY A 128 -1.35 -3.49 -8.98
C GLY A 128 -0.80 -2.98 -7.67
N ILE A 129 0.39 -2.36 -7.74
CA ILE A 129 1.06 -1.80 -6.58
C ILE A 129 0.59 -0.38 -6.33
N ALA A 130 0.75 0.50 -7.32
CA ALA A 130 0.31 1.89 -7.27
C ALA A 130 -0.83 2.11 -8.27
N VAL A 131 -1.92 2.67 -7.79
CA VAL A 131 -3.14 2.87 -8.58
C VAL A 131 -3.47 4.35 -8.61
N TYR A 132 -3.70 4.92 -9.79
CA TYR A 132 -3.95 6.33 -10.05
C TYR A 132 -2.90 7.28 -9.44
N ASP A 133 -1.98 7.78 -10.14
CA ASP A 133 -1.23 8.97 -9.74
C ASP A 133 -1.85 10.19 -10.41
N GLN A 134 -2.25 11.15 -9.65
CA GLN A 134 -2.89 12.34 -10.18
C GLN A 134 -1.99 13.59 -10.03
N GLY A 135 -0.70 13.42 -10.18
CA GLY A 135 0.26 14.49 -10.21
C GLY A 135 0.86 14.83 -8.83
N ILE A 136 0.75 13.94 -7.86
CA ILE A 136 1.38 14.07 -6.55
C ILE A 136 2.65 13.22 -6.52
N LEU A 137 3.71 13.79 -5.98
CA LEU A 137 4.96 13.06 -5.79
C LEU A 137 4.77 11.93 -4.77
N THR A 138 5.06 10.71 -5.19
CA THR A 138 5.11 9.55 -4.31
C THR A 138 6.52 8.97 -4.27
N GLU A 139 7.04 8.78 -3.07
CA GLU A 139 8.35 8.19 -2.82
C GLU A 139 8.19 6.79 -2.22
N TRP A 140 8.72 5.80 -2.91
CA TRP A 140 8.61 4.39 -2.54
C TRP A 140 10.00 3.83 -2.27
N TYR A 141 10.33 3.50 -1.02
CA TYR A 141 11.62 2.92 -0.70
C TYR A 141 11.59 1.89 0.43
N GLY A 142 12.45 0.90 0.33
CA GLY A 142 12.54 -0.16 1.33
C GLY A 142 11.27 -1.01 1.44
N ASN A 143 10.45 -1.10 0.40
CA ASN A 143 9.28 -1.95 0.39
C ASN A 143 9.60 -3.32 -0.22
N LEU A 144 8.84 -4.34 0.18
CA LEU A 144 8.84 -5.65 -0.43
C LEU A 144 7.51 -5.92 -1.13
N PHE A 145 7.57 -6.21 -2.41
CA PHE A 145 6.44 -6.63 -3.24
C PHE A 145 6.64 -8.07 -3.69
N PHE A 146 5.77 -8.96 -3.23
CA PHE A 146 5.79 -10.37 -3.61
C PHE A 146 4.46 -10.77 -4.24
N HIS A 147 4.48 -11.10 -5.53
CA HIS A 147 3.30 -11.50 -6.28
C HIS A 147 3.60 -12.73 -7.13
N GLU A 148 2.69 -13.69 -7.12
CA GLU A 148 2.80 -14.95 -7.85
C GLU A 148 2.23 -14.85 -9.26
N LYS A 149 1.47 -13.81 -9.54
CA LYS A 149 0.86 -13.53 -10.84
C LYS A 149 1.37 -12.20 -11.39
N PRO A 150 1.38 -12.02 -12.70
CA PRO A 150 1.67 -10.71 -13.29
C PRO A 150 0.74 -9.64 -12.74
N ILE A 151 1.31 -8.49 -12.43
CA ILE A 151 0.59 -7.31 -11.92
C ILE A 151 1.06 -6.07 -12.67
N GLN A 152 0.34 -4.97 -12.52
CA GLN A 152 0.82 -3.66 -12.93
C GLN A 152 1.59 -3.00 -11.79
N ILE A 153 2.70 -2.34 -12.09
CA ILE A 153 3.38 -1.53 -11.08
C ILE A 153 2.60 -0.23 -10.86
N CYS A 154 2.26 0.45 -11.93
CA CYS A 154 1.41 1.63 -11.91
C CYS A 154 0.17 1.38 -12.78
N CYS A 155 -1.01 1.60 -12.23
CA CYS A 155 -2.29 1.42 -12.90
C CYS A 155 -2.91 2.78 -13.21
N PHE A 156 -3.39 2.96 -14.45
CA PHE A 156 -4.18 4.10 -14.93
C PHE A 156 -3.44 5.43 -15.11
N ASP A 157 -2.20 5.57 -14.67
CA ASP A 157 -1.36 6.73 -14.93
C ASP A 157 -0.05 6.33 -15.61
N GLU A 158 0.68 7.30 -16.15
CA GLU A 158 1.99 7.08 -16.76
C GLU A 158 3.09 6.83 -15.71
N GLY A 159 2.80 7.07 -14.44
CA GLY A 159 3.70 6.82 -13.32
C GLY A 159 4.88 7.78 -13.22
N GLU A 160 4.82 8.94 -13.87
CA GLU A 160 5.92 9.92 -13.87
C GLU A 160 6.25 10.43 -12.46
N ASN A 161 5.27 10.46 -11.57
CA ASN A 161 5.41 10.92 -10.19
C ASN A 161 5.59 9.79 -9.18
N PHE A 162 5.59 8.54 -9.64
CA PHE A 162 5.90 7.37 -8.81
C PHE A 162 7.41 7.10 -8.84
N HIS A 163 8.09 7.35 -7.73
CA HIS A 163 9.53 7.15 -7.61
C HIS A 163 9.83 5.93 -6.74
N PHE A 164 10.26 4.85 -7.37
CA PHE A 164 10.61 3.60 -6.70
C PHE A 164 12.13 3.51 -6.56
N ASP A 165 12.64 3.59 -5.33
CA ASP A 165 14.05 3.51 -5.02
C ASP A 165 14.31 2.49 -3.90
N HIS A 166 15.35 1.67 -4.00
CA HIS A 166 15.70 0.68 -3.00
C HIS A 166 14.55 -0.23 -2.54
N ASN A 167 13.66 -0.64 -3.46
CA ASN A 167 12.61 -1.62 -3.17
C ASN A 167 13.04 -3.02 -3.62
N VAL A 168 12.33 -4.01 -3.11
CA VAL A 168 12.50 -5.41 -3.49
C VAL A 168 11.24 -5.90 -4.21
N PHE A 169 11.39 -6.31 -5.46
CA PHE A 169 10.33 -6.85 -6.28
C PHE A 169 10.57 -8.34 -6.54
N CYS A 170 9.71 -9.20 -6.01
CA CYS A 170 9.65 -10.62 -6.28
C CYS A 170 8.35 -10.89 -7.05
N ILE A 171 8.37 -10.66 -8.35
CA ILE A 171 7.18 -10.67 -9.22
C ILE A 171 7.51 -11.31 -10.57
N PRO A 172 6.53 -11.88 -11.28
CA PRO A 172 6.75 -12.51 -12.59
C PRO A 172 7.35 -11.55 -13.61
N GLN A 173 8.07 -12.11 -14.60
CA GLN A 173 8.73 -11.34 -15.65
C GLN A 173 7.76 -10.60 -16.58
N GLU A 174 6.54 -11.10 -16.71
CA GLU A 174 5.47 -10.50 -17.51
C GLU A 174 4.86 -9.25 -16.88
N THR A 175 5.34 -8.84 -15.72
CA THR A 175 4.89 -7.62 -15.06
C THR A 175 5.24 -6.39 -15.91
N ASP A 176 4.29 -5.46 -16.00
CA ASP A 176 4.50 -4.20 -16.71
C ASP A 176 5.36 -3.25 -15.87
N TRP A 177 6.60 -3.08 -16.29
CA TRP A 177 7.59 -2.24 -15.63
C TRP A 177 7.71 -0.83 -16.21
N GLN A 178 6.97 -0.49 -17.28
CA GLN A 178 7.26 0.69 -18.09
C GLN A 178 6.77 2.00 -17.50
N LYS A 179 5.95 1.96 -16.47
CA LYS A 179 5.21 3.11 -15.99
C LYS A 179 5.70 3.71 -14.67
N ALA A 180 6.94 3.42 -14.26
CA ALA A 180 7.49 3.99 -13.04
C ALA A 180 8.98 4.30 -13.20
N ARG A 181 9.47 5.25 -12.42
CA ARG A 181 10.92 5.51 -12.31
C ARG A 181 11.51 4.53 -11.30
N TYR A 182 12.56 3.81 -11.73
CA TYR A 182 13.22 2.80 -10.93
C TYR A 182 14.67 3.18 -10.70
N GLU A 183 15.06 3.27 -9.45
CA GLU A 183 16.43 3.53 -9.02
C GLU A 183 16.84 2.48 -7.98
N GLU A 184 17.99 1.83 -8.18
CA GLU A 184 18.61 0.87 -7.24
C GLU A 184 17.67 -0.19 -6.62
N ASN A 185 16.65 -0.63 -7.35
CA ASN A 185 15.73 -1.68 -6.89
C ASN A 185 16.32 -3.07 -7.12
N ILE A 186 15.94 -4.02 -6.26
CA ILE A 186 16.26 -5.44 -6.39
C ILE A 186 15.06 -6.15 -7.04
N VAL A 187 15.32 -6.92 -8.09
CA VAL A 187 14.28 -7.68 -8.80
C VAL A 187 14.61 -9.17 -8.79
N ASN A 188 13.69 -9.97 -8.25
CA ASN A 188 13.74 -11.44 -8.24
C ASN A 188 15.04 -12.05 -7.66
N ASP A 189 15.59 -11.45 -6.62
CA ASP A 189 16.76 -11.96 -5.93
C ASP A 189 16.44 -13.21 -5.08
N SER A 190 17.27 -14.25 -5.19
CA SER A 190 17.05 -15.53 -4.54
C SER A 190 17.02 -15.46 -3.01
N GLN A 191 17.84 -14.62 -2.40
CA GLN A 191 17.89 -14.49 -0.93
C GLN A 191 16.61 -13.88 -0.36
N TRP A 192 15.95 -13.01 -1.12
CA TRP A 192 14.66 -12.47 -0.74
C TRP A 192 13.54 -13.50 -0.94
N LEU A 193 13.58 -14.26 -2.04
CA LEU A 193 12.64 -15.35 -2.29
C LEU A 193 12.71 -16.42 -1.20
N GLU A 194 13.91 -16.84 -0.78
CA GLU A 194 14.11 -17.76 0.32
C GLU A 194 13.53 -17.22 1.64
N LEU A 195 13.77 -15.95 1.95
CA LEU A 195 13.23 -15.31 3.16
C LEU A 195 11.70 -15.33 3.20
N ILE A 196 11.06 -15.12 2.06
CA ILE A 196 9.60 -15.17 1.94
C ILE A 196 9.07 -16.59 2.12
N GLN A 197 9.77 -17.60 1.58
CA GLN A 197 9.40 -19.02 1.78
C GLN A 197 9.48 -19.46 3.24
N TYR A 198 10.37 -18.88 4.02
CA TYR A 198 10.50 -19.12 5.46
C TYR A 198 9.34 -18.55 6.29
N LYS A 199 8.52 -17.72 5.71
CA LYS A 199 7.41 -17.00 6.36
C LYS A 199 6.43 -17.91 7.11
N THR A 200 6.13 -19.08 6.56
CA THR A 200 5.17 -20.02 7.16
C THR A 200 5.69 -20.72 8.42
N GLN A 201 7.00 -20.68 8.67
CA GLN A 201 7.67 -21.38 9.75
C GLN A 201 8.09 -20.46 10.91
N ASN A 202 8.07 -19.15 10.69
CA ASN A 202 8.51 -18.16 11.68
C ASN A 202 7.42 -17.12 11.96
N PRO A 203 6.80 -17.09 13.13
CA PRO A 203 5.75 -16.12 13.46
C PRO A 203 6.24 -14.65 13.41
N ASN A 204 7.54 -14.41 13.55
CA ASN A 204 8.15 -13.08 13.51
C ASN A 204 8.77 -12.76 12.14
N TRP A 205 8.38 -13.45 11.09
CA TRP A 205 8.96 -13.27 9.74
C TRP A 205 8.89 -11.83 9.24
N ARG A 206 7.81 -11.09 9.54
CA ARG A 206 7.64 -9.69 9.14
C ARG A 206 8.71 -8.78 9.75
N ASP A 207 9.04 -8.99 11.01
CA ASP A 207 10.10 -8.22 11.68
C ASP A 207 11.46 -8.48 11.03
N HIS A 208 11.76 -9.73 10.68
CA HIS A 208 13.00 -10.07 9.97
C HIS A 208 13.08 -9.46 8.57
N VAL A 209 11.97 -9.51 7.81
CA VAL A 209 11.91 -8.85 6.50
C VAL A 209 12.10 -7.35 6.66
N THR A 210 11.40 -6.73 7.58
CA THR A 210 11.50 -5.28 7.82
C THR A 210 12.92 -4.86 8.25
N GLU A 211 13.56 -5.63 9.11
CA GLU A 211 14.96 -5.37 9.52
C GLU A 211 15.91 -5.46 8.33
N LYS A 212 15.73 -6.46 7.46
CA LYS A 212 16.54 -6.60 6.24
C LYS A 212 16.29 -5.45 5.28
N LEU A 213 15.05 -4.99 5.10
CA LEU A 213 14.70 -3.83 4.28
C LEU A 213 15.35 -2.54 4.84
N CYS A 214 15.27 -2.31 6.15
CA CYS A 214 15.93 -1.16 6.77
C CYS A 214 17.44 -1.16 6.54
N LYS A 215 18.09 -2.31 6.69
CA LYS A 215 19.54 -2.45 6.41
C LYS A 215 19.87 -2.19 4.94
N PHE A 216 19.02 -2.65 4.03
CA PHE A 216 19.20 -2.42 2.59
C PHE A 216 19.19 -0.93 2.24
N VAL A 217 18.30 -0.16 2.86
CA VAL A 217 18.21 1.30 2.67
C VAL A 217 19.26 2.07 3.51
N GLY A 218 20.08 1.39 4.32
CA GLY A 218 21.10 2.02 5.15
C GLY A 218 20.57 2.64 6.46
N VAL A 219 19.38 2.24 6.89
CA VAL A 219 18.77 2.69 8.15
C VAL A 219 18.98 1.62 9.23
N THR A 220 19.64 1.97 10.31
CA THR A 220 19.66 1.15 11.53
C THR A 220 18.43 1.45 12.37
N ARG A 221 17.69 0.41 12.71
CA ARG A 221 16.57 0.48 13.66
C ARG A 221 17.07 0.65 15.08
#